data_a4d0d3433c669f8aec6bc9e151408919
#
_entry.id   a4d0d3433c669f8aec6bc9e151408919
#
_cell.length_a   1.000
_cell.length_b   1.000
_cell.length_c   1.000
_cell.angle_alpha   90.00
_cell.angle_beta   90.00
_cell.angle_gamma   90.00
#
_symmetry.space_group_name_H-M   'P 1'
#
loop_
_entity.id
_entity.type
_entity.pdbx_description
1 polymer ?
#
loop_
_entity_poly.entity_id
_entity_poly.type
_entity_poly.pdbx_seq_one_letter_code
_entity_poly.pdbx_strand_id
1 'polypeptide(L)'
;MHRSRHPVRLTFPWLLTIATLLVIPGCKSTTSIKTILDNPELSNGKQVQIAGEVTKSPAMPESDAFEVDDGTGKVFVLSKEHGTPRVGTKLVVKGVFYAAISSKTQTFAAIVEAERRTR
;
A
#
# COMPACT_ATOMS: atom_id res chain seq x y z
N MET A 1 -68.72 3.51 -15.10
CA MET A 1 -68.13 3.54 -15.02
C MET A 1 -67.05 3.45 -14.78
N HIS A 2 -66.71 3.51 -14.85
CA HIS A 2 -65.74 3.51 -14.59
C HIS A 2 -64.77 3.58 -14.20
N ARG A 3 -64.29 3.50 -14.14
CA ARG A 3 -63.42 3.56 -13.80
C ARG A 3 -62.38 3.46 -13.52
N SER A 4 -61.88 3.40 -13.43
CA SER A 4 -60.94 3.29 -13.23
C SER A 4 -59.98 3.39 -12.87
N ARG A 5 -59.66 3.32 -12.80
CA ARG A 5 -58.71 3.40 -12.47
C ARG A 5 -57.67 3.32 -12.22
N HIS A 6 -57.11 3.24 -12.19
CA HIS A 6 -56.11 3.17 -11.98
C HIS A 6 -55.12 3.23 -11.62
N PRO A 7 -54.83 3.12 -11.47
CA PRO A 7 -53.88 3.17 -11.21
C PRO A 7 -52.87 3.08 -10.98
N VAL A 8 -52.33 3.03 -10.89
CA VAL A 8 -51.38 2.91 -10.71
C VAL A 8 -50.38 3.05 -10.47
N ARG A 9 -50.06 3.09 -10.37
CA ARG A 9 -49.07 3.23 -10.16
C ARG A 9 -48.07 3.16 -9.84
N LEU A 10 -47.62 3.07 -9.78
CA LEU A 10 -46.67 3.00 -9.52
C LEU A 10 -45.66 2.94 -9.28
N THR A 11 -45.40 2.81 -9.32
CA THR A 11 -44.53 2.67 -9.20
C THR A 11 -43.50 2.75 -9.02
N PHE A 12 -42.94 2.74 -8.98
CA PHE A 12 -41.93 2.75 -8.79
C PHE A 12 -40.91 2.97 -8.56
N PRO A 13 -40.57 3.02 -8.64
CA PRO A 13 -39.66 3.32 -8.59
C PRO A 13 -38.78 3.26 -7.81
N TRP A 14 -38.58 3.08 -7.41
CA TRP A 14 -37.84 2.96 -6.68
C TRP A 14 -36.77 2.56 -6.80
N LEU A 15 -36.63 2.44 -7.18
CA LEU A 15 -35.71 2.08 -7.34
C LEU A 15 -34.69 2.37 -7.35
N LEU A 16 -34.52 2.69 -7.42
CA LEU A 16 -33.57 3.03 -7.56
C LEU A 16 -32.68 3.17 -6.95
N THR A 17 -32.52 3.18 -6.66
CA THR A 17 -31.76 3.37 -6.13
C THR A 17 -30.71 3.07 -5.87
N ILE A 18 -30.36 2.84 -5.83
CA ILE A 18 -29.50 2.46 -5.62
C ILE A 18 -28.42 2.52 -5.61
N ALA A 19 -28.00 2.65 -5.77
CA ALA A 19 -27.02 2.69 -5.86
C ALA A 19 -26.13 2.87 -5.45
N THR A 20 -25.79 3.05 -5.27
CA THR A 20 -24.99 3.26 -4.98
C THR A 20 -24.00 3.24 -4.56
N LEU A 21 -23.54 3.21 -4.41
CA LEU A 21 -22.66 3.13 -4.07
C LEU A 21 -21.68 3.01 -3.80
N LEU A 22 -21.28 2.89 -3.68
CA LEU A 22 -20.40 2.62 -3.37
C LEU A 22 -19.28 2.75 -3.45
N VAL A 23 -18.65 3.01 -3.51
CA VAL A 23 -17.70 3.27 -3.83
C VAL A 23 -16.75 3.53 -3.03
N ILE A 24 -16.19 3.28 -2.66
CA ILE A 24 -15.32 3.36 -1.87
C ILE A 24 -14.14 3.64 -2.06
N PRO A 25 -13.84 4.21 -2.22
CA PRO A 25 -12.74 4.57 -2.61
C PRO A 25 -11.67 4.61 -1.85
N GLY A 26 -10.98 4.85 -2.11
CA GLY A 26 -10.01 5.26 -1.54
C GLY A 26 -9.24 4.56 -0.60
N CYS A 27 -9.57 3.54 -0.34
CA CYS A 27 -8.82 2.92 0.51
C CYS A 27 -7.60 2.50 -0.04
N LYS A 28 -6.51 3.04 0.23
CA LYS A 28 -5.33 2.56 -0.18
C LYS A 28 -5.00 1.48 0.69
N SER A 29 -5.10 0.27 0.31
CA SER A 29 -4.71 -0.85 1.11
C SER A 29 -3.23 -1.04 1.02
N THR A 30 -2.65 -1.53 2.09
CA THR A 30 -1.24 -1.93 2.09
C THR A 30 -1.11 -3.34 1.57
N THR A 31 0.02 -3.63 0.95
CA THR A 31 0.33 -4.97 0.45
C THR A 31 1.26 -5.63 1.47
N SER A 32 1.09 -6.92 1.70
CA SER A 32 1.98 -7.60 2.62
C SER A 32 3.36 -7.77 2.00
N ILE A 33 4.37 -7.63 2.82
CA ILE A 33 5.74 -7.77 2.37
C ILE A 33 5.98 -9.17 1.81
N LYS A 34 5.38 -10.18 2.45
CA LYS A 34 5.49 -11.55 1.95
C LYS A 34 4.99 -11.67 0.51
N THR A 35 3.85 -11.06 0.20
CA THR A 35 3.31 -11.10 -1.15
C THR A 35 4.27 -10.50 -2.16
N ILE A 36 4.90 -9.38 -1.80
CA ILE A 36 5.86 -8.73 -2.70
C ILE A 36 7.08 -9.62 -2.91
N LEU A 37 7.61 -10.21 -1.83
CA LEU A 37 8.84 -10.99 -1.91
C LEU A 37 8.65 -12.39 -2.47
N ASP A 38 7.45 -12.94 -2.39
CA ASP A 38 7.19 -14.27 -2.96
C ASP A 38 7.26 -14.24 -4.48
N ASN A 39 6.88 -13.13 -5.10
CA ASN A 39 6.98 -12.97 -6.55
C ASN A 39 7.49 -11.58 -6.86
N PRO A 40 8.78 -11.32 -6.61
CA PRO A 40 9.30 -9.97 -6.73
C PRO A 40 9.20 -9.40 -8.14
N GLU A 41 9.23 -10.25 -9.15
CA GLU A 41 9.14 -9.74 -10.52
C GLU A 41 7.77 -9.12 -10.83
N LEU A 42 6.73 -9.58 -10.16
CA LEU A 42 5.40 -9.01 -10.40
C LEU A 42 5.29 -7.59 -9.87
N SER A 43 6.06 -7.26 -8.86
CA SER A 43 6.02 -5.92 -8.26
C SER A 43 7.18 -5.05 -8.70
N ASN A 44 8.14 -5.60 -9.45
CA ASN A 44 9.33 -4.87 -9.85
C ASN A 44 8.98 -3.63 -10.66
N GLY A 45 9.46 -2.48 -10.23
CA GLY A 45 9.20 -1.21 -10.88
C GLY A 45 7.83 -0.63 -10.59
N LYS A 46 7.05 -1.27 -9.72
CA LYS A 46 5.70 -0.80 -9.43
C LYS A 46 5.62 -0.12 -8.08
N GLN A 47 4.66 0.78 -7.95
CA GLN A 47 4.42 1.45 -6.69
C GLN A 47 3.73 0.50 -5.73
N VAL A 48 4.21 0.45 -4.51
CA VAL A 48 3.64 -0.38 -3.46
C VAL A 48 3.47 0.46 -2.20
N GLN A 49 2.63 -0.02 -1.30
CA GLN A 49 2.45 0.62 -0.01
C GLN A 49 2.47 -0.47 1.05
N ILE A 50 3.35 -0.32 2.03
CA ILE A 50 3.47 -1.28 3.12
C ILE A 50 3.31 -0.56 4.46
N ALA A 51 2.96 -1.32 5.49
CA ALA A 51 2.84 -0.78 6.83
C ALA A 51 3.53 -1.75 7.77
N GLY A 52 4.41 -1.23 8.60
CA GLY A 52 5.11 -2.10 9.53
C GLY A 52 5.93 -1.32 10.54
N GLU A 53 6.84 -2.02 11.15
CA GLU A 53 7.68 -1.48 12.20
C GLU A 53 9.14 -1.53 11.76
N VAL A 54 9.87 -0.47 12.05
CA VAL A 54 11.30 -0.39 11.72
C VAL A 54 12.08 -1.29 12.66
N THR A 55 12.82 -2.22 12.11
CA THR A 55 13.60 -3.18 12.88
C THR A 55 15.10 -2.95 12.81
N LYS A 56 15.58 -2.24 11.78
CA LYS A 56 16.97 -1.83 11.68
C LYS A 56 17.05 -0.46 11.05
N SER A 57 17.88 0.43 11.60
CA SER A 57 17.99 1.79 11.09
C SER A 57 19.27 2.42 11.56
N PRO A 58 20.24 2.65 10.68
CA PRO A 58 20.23 2.25 9.28
C PRO A 58 20.42 0.74 9.14
N ALA A 59 19.85 0.20 8.08
CA ALA A 59 19.97 -1.24 7.85
C ALA A 59 21.33 -1.63 7.32
N MET A 60 22.02 -0.68 6.69
CA MET A 60 23.36 -0.87 6.18
C MET A 60 24.20 0.33 6.57
N PRO A 61 25.49 0.14 6.89
CA PRO A 61 26.33 1.26 7.28
C PRO A 61 26.39 2.32 6.18
N GLU A 62 26.42 3.57 6.60
CA GLU A 62 26.55 4.68 5.68
C GLU A 62 25.50 4.74 4.59
N SER A 63 24.29 4.33 4.94
CA SER A 63 23.20 4.37 3.98
C SER A 63 21.95 4.96 4.63
N ASP A 64 21.03 5.38 3.79
CA ASP A 64 19.72 5.85 4.24
C ASP A 64 18.70 4.73 4.13
N ALA A 65 19.15 3.50 4.26
CA ALA A 65 18.26 2.34 4.21
C ALA A 65 17.83 1.94 5.61
N PHE A 66 16.59 1.50 5.73
CA PHE A 66 16.11 0.94 6.98
C PHE A 66 15.27 -0.30 6.66
N GLU A 67 15.11 -1.17 7.65
CA GLU A 67 14.36 -2.40 7.45
C GLU A 67 13.00 -2.29 8.12
N VAL A 68 11.97 -2.73 7.41
CA VAL A 68 10.60 -2.72 7.92
C VAL A 68 10.07 -4.14 7.95
N ASP A 69 9.44 -4.49 9.06
CA ASP A 69 8.82 -5.78 9.28
C ASP A 69 7.33 -5.58 9.47
N ASP A 70 6.51 -6.19 8.65
CA ASP A 70 5.06 -6.08 8.77
C ASP A 70 4.42 -7.32 9.41
N GLY A 71 5.25 -8.21 9.94
CA GLY A 71 4.76 -9.46 10.51
C GLY A 71 4.67 -10.60 9.51
N THR A 72 4.71 -10.31 8.22
CA THR A 72 4.70 -11.32 7.17
C THR A 72 6.07 -11.49 6.53
N GLY A 73 6.92 -10.49 6.66
CA GLY A 73 8.25 -10.49 6.08
C GLY A 73 8.93 -9.18 6.35
N LYS A 74 10.15 -9.04 5.86
CA LYS A 74 10.97 -7.85 6.05
C LYS A 74 11.47 -7.36 4.71
N VAL A 75 11.56 -6.06 4.56
CA VAL A 75 12.06 -5.47 3.33
C VAL A 75 12.88 -4.23 3.66
N PHE A 76 13.88 -3.95 2.83
CA PHE A 76 14.64 -2.71 2.97
C PHE A 76 13.88 -1.58 2.29
N VAL A 77 13.98 -0.39 2.88
CA VAL A 77 13.44 0.82 2.31
C VAL A 77 14.57 1.82 2.19
N LEU A 78 14.73 2.39 1.01
CA LEU A 78 15.75 3.40 0.76
C LEU A 78 15.10 4.77 0.83
N SER A 79 15.58 5.59 1.76
CA SER A 79 15.08 6.94 1.90
C SER A 79 16.00 7.88 1.16
N LYS A 80 15.44 8.78 0.39
CA LYS A 80 16.25 9.78 -0.30
C LYS A 80 16.20 11.13 0.36
N GLU A 81 15.10 11.43 1.00
CA GLU A 81 14.89 12.78 1.51
C GLU A 81 14.53 12.84 2.97
N HIS A 82 14.10 11.75 3.54
CA HIS A 82 13.53 11.79 4.88
C HIS A 82 14.42 11.20 5.96
N GLY A 83 15.60 10.71 5.58
CA GLY A 83 16.49 10.06 6.54
C GLY A 83 15.93 8.74 7.04
N THR A 84 16.63 8.14 7.99
CA THR A 84 16.19 6.86 8.55
C THR A 84 15.42 7.09 9.85
N PRO A 85 14.28 6.41 10.03
CA PRO A 85 13.52 6.53 11.26
C PRO A 85 14.16 5.70 12.37
N ARG A 86 13.68 5.90 13.58
CA ARG A 86 14.19 5.11 14.70
C ARG A 86 13.64 3.70 14.66
N VAL A 87 14.43 2.76 15.17
CA VAL A 87 13.97 1.39 15.38
C VAL A 87 12.75 1.43 16.30
N GLY A 88 11.74 0.65 15.99
CA GLY A 88 10.49 0.62 16.74
C GLY A 88 9.42 1.54 16.21
N THR A 89 9.76 2.41 15.27
CA THR A 89 8.77 3.31 14.68
C THR A 89 7.80 2.51 13.84
N LYS A 90 6.51 2.77 14.02
CA LYS A 90 5.47 2.17 13.17
C LYS A 90 5.09 3.18 12.10
N LEU A 91 5.11 2.74 10.86
CA LEU A 91 4.90 3.65 9.76
C LEU A 91 4.27 2.97 8.56
N VAL A 92 3.79 3.79 7.65
CA VAL A 92 3.32 3.37 6.34
C VAL A 92 4.27 3.99 5.33
N VAL A 93 4.80 3.18 4.44
CA VAL A 93 5.73 3.62 3.39
C VAL A 93 5.11 3.37 2.04
N LYS A 94 5.21 4.37 1.17
CA LYS A 94 4.77 4.26 -0.20
C LYS A 94 5.95 4.56 -1.09
N GLY A 95 6.20 3.71 -2.04
CA GLY A 95 7.33 3.87 -2.94
C GLY A 95 7.33 2.85 -4.05
N VAL A 96 8.41 2.82 -4.80
CA VAL A 96 8.56 1.89 -5.93
C VAL A 96 9.43 0.73 -5.49
N PHE A 97 8.93 -0.48 -5.69
CA PHE A 97 9.68 -1.69 -5.35
C PHE A 97 10.59 -2.07 -6.50
N TYR A 98 11.82 -2.44 -6.17
CA TYR A 98 12.76 -2.98 -7.13
C TYR A 98 13.26 -4.33 -6.62
N ALA A 99 13.14 -5.34 -7.46
CA ALA A 99 13.53 -6.69 -7.08
C ALA A 99 15.02 -6.82 -6.88
N ALA A 100 15.80 -5.99 -7.53
CA ALA A 100 17.26 -6.02 -7.40
C ALA A 100 17.84 -4.62 -7.51
N ILE A 101 18.45 -4.18 -6.43
CA ILE A 101 19.20 -2.93 -6.40
C ILE A 101 20.61 -3.30 -6.03
N SER A 102 21.57 -2.81 -6.81
CA SER A 102 22.97 -3.12 -6.55
C SER A 102 23.63 -2.02 -5.74
N SER A 103 24.30 -2.41 -4.69
CA SER A 103 25.18 -1.53 -3.96
C SER A 103 26.60 -1.94 -4.33
N LYS A 104 27.59 -1.33 -3.68
CA LYS A 104 28.98 -1.66 -3.98
C LYS A 104 29.33 -3.09 -3.64
N THR A 105 28.65 -3.68 -2.69
CA THR A 105 29.03 -4.98 -2.15
C THR A 105 27.98 -6.06 -2.31
N GLN A 106 26.73 -5.68 -2.64
CA GLN A 106 25.67 -6.68 -2.69
C GLN A 106 24.49 -6.20 -3.50
N THR A 107 23.62 -7.14 -3.85
CA THR A 107 22.38 -6.86 -4.53
C THR A 107 21.23 -7.26 -3.60
N PHE A 108 20.22 -6.45 -3.50
CA PHE A 108 19.10 -6.72 -2.61
C PHE A 108 17.81 -6.11 -3.15
N ALA A 109 16.69 -6.61 -2.66
CA ALA A 109 15.37 -6.06 -3.00
C ALA A 109 15.05 -4.91 -2.06
N ALA A 110 14.46 -3.86 -2.56
CA ALA A 110 14.12 -2.72 -1.72
C ALA A 110 13.01 -1.86 -2.32
N ILE A 111 12.40 -1.08 -1.47
CA ILE A 111 11.44 -0.06 -1.87
C ILE A 111 12.15 1.27 -1.82
N VAL A 112 12.11 2.03 -2.92
CA VAL A 112 12.61 3.39 -2.92
C VAL A 112 11.46 4.29 -2.48
N GLU A 113 11.63 4.88 -1.30
CA GLU A 113 10.57 5.62 -0.66
C GLU A 113 10.20 6.89 -1.40
N ALA A 114 8.90 7.07 -1.63
CA ALA A 114 8.37 8.32 -2.15
C ALA A 114 7.76 9.13 -1.01
N GLU A 115 7.05 8.48 -0.11
CA GLU A 115 6.49 9.17 1.04
C GLU A 115 6.30 8.20 2.20
N ARG A 116 6.26 8.72 3.39
CA ARG A 116 6.01 7.92 4.58
C ARG A 116 5.11 8.68 5.53
N ARG A 117 4.44 7.91 6.36
CA ARG A 117 3.56 8.46 7.37
C ARG A 117 3.73 7.60 8.62
N THR A 118 3.96 8.25 9.76
CA THR A 118 4.05 7.54 11.03
C THR A 118 2.65 7.16 11.50
N ARG A 119 2.51 5.99 12.09
CA ARG A 119 1.24 5.53 12.63
C ARG A 119 1.20 5.66 14.13
#